data_da6db891d94a8a92c417cf9bc47ffe33
#
_entry.id   da6db891d94a8a92c417cf9bc47ffe33
#
_cell.length_a   1.000
_cell.length_b   1.000
_cell.length_c   1.000
_cell.angle_alpha   90.00
_cell.angle_beta   90.00
_cell.angle_gamma   90.00
#
_symmetry.space_group_name_H-M   'P 1'
#
loop_
_entity.id
_entity.type
_entity.pdbx_description
1 polymer ?
#
loop_
_entity_poly.entity_id
_entity_poly.type
_entity_poly.pdbx_seq_one_letter_code
_entity_poly.pdbx_strand_id
1 'polypeptide(L)'
;DNFSMELMEKLQKVRKSGLTFAVEGGSQRLRDAINKNVTEEDLLHTCAIAFAGGWNNVKLYYMLGLPTETDEDIVGIAEMANQVLHCWRQNATNKNRGVKITISTSCFIPKPHSPFQWEAQISKEEYLRRVELLRSSIMARNVTYNWHDAETSVIEAALSRGDRKLSAVIEEVWKNGGRLEAWSDYFSYQRWV
;
A
#
# COMPACT_ATOMS: atom_id res chain seq x y z
N ASP A 1 -0.70 -16.31 -0.72
CA ASP A 1 -0.73 -17.37 -1.70
C ASP A 1 -1.26 -18.73 -1.23
N ASN A 2 -1.35 -19.06 0.03
CA ASN A 2 -1.96 -20.30 0.53
C ASN A 2 -2.94 -20.01 1.69
N PHE A 3 -3.94 -19.21 1.42
CA PHE A 3 -4.99 -18.93 2.38
C PHE A 3 -6.03 -20.05 2.30
N SER A 4 -5.81 -21.14 3.06
CA SER A 4 -6.72 -22.30 3.07
C SER A 4 -7.79 -22.15 4.14
N MET A 5 -8.94 -22.81 3.95
CA MET A 5 -10.02 -22.89 4.95
C MET A 5 -9.49 -23.42 6.29
N GLU A 6 -8.60 -24.40 6.25
CA GLU A 6 -8.00 -24.98 7.46
C GLU A 6 -7.17 -23.96 8.25
N LEU A 7 -6.38 -23.12 7.54
CA LEU A 7 -5.62 -22.03 8.18
C LEU A 7 -6.56 -21.01 8.82
N MET A 8 -7.66 -20.67 8.13
CA MET A 8 -8.69 -19.75 8.62
C MET A 8 -9.34 -20.26 9.91
N GLU A 9 -9.70 -21.53 9.96
CA GLU A 9 -10.29 -22.15 11.16
C GLU A 9 -9.33 -22.11 12.35
N LYS A 10 -8.05 -22.32 12.12
CA LYS A 10 -7.01 -22.21 13.16
C LYS A 10 -6.85 -20.77 13.65
N LEU A 11 -6.82 -19.80 12.75
CA LEU A 11 -6.71 -18.37 13.08
C LEU A 11 -7.95 -17.83 13.81
N GLN A 12 -9.13 -18.34 13.50
CA GLN A 12 -10.38 -17.95 14.19
C GLN A 12 -10.36 -18.24 15.70
N LYS A 13 -9.64 -19.30 16.12
CA LYS A 13 -9.53 -19.73 17.51
C LYS A 13 -8.68 -18.80 18.37
N VAL A 14 -7.81 -17.99 17.76
CA VAL A 14 -6.87 -17.13 18.50
C VAL A 14 -7.46 -15.72 18.63
N ARG A 15 -7.36 -14.89 17.63
CA ARG A 15 -7.92 -13.55 17.58
C ARG A 15 -8.09 -13.14 16.11
N LYS A 16 -9.28 -12.67 15.74
CA LYS A 16 -9.50 -12.10 14.41
C LYS A 16 -8.78 -10.76 14.30
N SER A 17 -7.54 -10.78 13.81
CA SER A 17 -6.86 -9.58 13.34
C SER A 17 -7.38 -9.19 11.95
N GLY A 18 -7.13 -7.95 11.50
CA GLY A 18 -7.41 -7.55 10.12
C GLY A 18 -6.57 -8.36 9.13
N LEU A 19 -7.11 -8.59 7.94
CA LEU A 19 -6.39 -9.20 6.84
C LEU A 19 -5.68 -8.14 6.02
N THR A 20 -4.47 -8.45 5.60
CA THR A 20 -3.66 -7.55 4.78
C THR A 20 -3.25 -8.23 3.50
N PHE A 21 -3.51 -7.57 2.37
CA PHE A 21 -3.16 -8.04 1.03
C PHE A 21 -2.23 -7.04 0.36
N ALA A 22 -1.09 -7.52 -0.11
CA ALA A 22 -0.15 -6.75 -0.92
C ALA A 22 -0.52 -6.93 -2.41
N VAL A 23 -1.43 -6.11 -2.91
CA VAL A 23 -1.89 -6.15 -4.30
C VAL A 23 -0.89 -5.47 -5.23
N GLU A 24 -0.22 -4.41 -4.74
CA GLU A 24 0.86 -3.62 -5.33
C GLU A 24 0.42 -2.73 -6.50
N GLY A 25 -0.33 -3.22 -7.49
CA GLY A 25 -0.81 -2.46 -8.66
C GLY A 25 -2.33 -2.47 -8.78
N GLY A 26 -2.93 -1.34 -9.19
CA GLY A 26 -4.36 -1.16 -9.24
C GLY A 26 -5.08 -1.93 -10.35
N SER A 27 -4.40 -2.20 -11.47
CA SER A 27 -4.94 -2.99 -12.58
C SER A 27 -4.21 -4.33 -12.75
N GLN A 28 -4.86 -5.30 -13.42
CA GLN A 28 -4.20 -6.55 -13.77
C GLN A 28 -2.99 -6.30 -14.70
N ARG A 29 -3.16 -5.43 -15.70
CA ARG A 29 -2.07 -5.03 -16.60
C ARG A 29 -0.83 -4.59 -15.82
N LEU A 30 -1.01 -3.73 -14.80
CA LEU A 30 0.10 -3.21 -14.01
C LEU A 30 0.71 -4.30 -13.12
N ARG A 31 -0.11 -5.16 -12.52
CA ARG A 31 0.38 -6.33 -11.75
C ARG A 31 1.20 -7.27 -12.62
N ASP A 32 0.77 -7.52 -13.84
CA ASP A 32 1.52 -8.36 -14.80
C ASP A 32 2.84 -7.70 -15.19
N ALA A 33 2.85 -6.38 -15.42
CA ALA A 33 4.05 -5.62 -15.77
C ALA A 33 5.13 -5.69 -14.67
N ILE A 34 4.73 -5.74 -13.40
CA ILE A 34 5.65 -5.87 -12.26
C ILE A 34 5.86 -7.32 -11.81
N ASN A 35 5.36 -8.28 -12.57
CA ASN A 35 5.42 -9.72 -12.27
C ASN A 35 4.81 -10.07 -10.90
N LYS A 36 3.74 -9.37 -10.51
CA LYS A 36 2.97 -9.66 -9.30
C LYS A 36 1.87 -10.68 -9.64
N ASN A 37 2.14 -11.94 -9.35
CA ASN A 37 1.25 -13.06 -9.65
C ASN A 37 0.04 -13.10 -8.69
N VAL A 38 -0.76 -12.04 -8.68
CA VAL A 38 -2.01 -11.93 -7.93
C VAL A 38 -3.09 -11.45 -8.88
N THR A 39 -4.09 -12.27 -9.10
CA THR A 39 -5.25 -11.88 -9.91
C THR A 39 -6.32 -11.21 -9.06
N GLU A 40 -7.23 -10.51 -9.72
CA GLU A 40 -8.44 -9.98 -9.07
C GLU A 40 -9.29 -11.11 -8.50
N GLU A 41 -9.43 -12.20 -9.25
CA GLU A 41 -10.17 -13.38 -8.82
C GLU A 41 -9.59 -14.00 -7.54
N ASP A 42 -8.27 -14.16 -7.45
CA ASP A 42 -7.59 -14.69 -6.27
C ASP A 42 -7.87 -13.83 -5.03
N LEU A 43 -7.78 -12.50 -5.19
CA LEU A 43 -8.06 -11.56 -4.12
C LEU A 43 -9.51 -11.66 -3.65
N LEU A 44 -10.47 -11.60 -4.59
CA LEU A 44 -11.90 -11.64 -4.27
C LEU A 44 -12.32 -13.00 -3.70
N HIS A 45 -11.78 -14.09 -4.21
CA HIS A 45 -11.99 -15.43 -3.67
C HIS A 45 -11.52 -15.52 -2.21
N THR A 46 -10.30 -15.05 -1.93
CA THR A 46 -9.76 -15.03 -0.56
C THR A 46 -10.59 -14.13 0.36
N CYS A 47 -11.02 -12.96 -0.13
CA CYS A 47 -11.91 -12.07 0.61
C CYS A 47 -13.26 -12.72 0.91
N ALA A 48 -13.86 -13.45 -0.03
CA ALA A 48 -15.14 -14.15 0.15
C ALA A 48 -15.06 -15.18 1.28
N ILE A 49 -14.01 -16.01 1.27
CA ILE A 49 -13.76 -16.99 2.33
C ILE A 49 -13.59 -16.28 3.69
N ALA A 50 -12.82 -15.19 3.72
CA ALA A 50 -12.60 -14.42 4.94
C ALA A 50 -13.89 -13.83 5.50
N PHE A 51 -14.72 -13.22 4.65
CA PHE A 51 -15.98 -12.60 5.05
C PHE A 51 -17.00 -13.64 5.52
N ALA A 52 -17.08 -14.80 4.85
CA ALA A 52 -17.87 -15.94 5.33
C ALA A 52 -17.39 -16.43 6.71
N GLY A 53 -16.09 -16.41 6.97
CA GLY A 53 -15.47 -16.68 8.26
C GLY A 53 -15.65 -15.57 9.30
N GLY A 54 -16.33 -14.44 8.96
CA GLY A 54 -16.66 -13.35 9.86
C GLY A 54 -15.56 -12.31 10.08
N TRP A 55 -14.54 -12.24 9.18
CA TRP A 55 -13.64 -11.09 9.12
C TRP A 55 -14.41 -9.88 8.56
N ASN A 56 -14.06 -8.70 9.03
CA ASN A 56 -14.68 -7.45 8.60
C ASN A 56 -13.68 -6.29 8.52
N ASN A 57 -12.39 -6.58 8.56
CA ASN A 57 -11.33 -5.58 8.44
C ASN A 57 -10.30 -6.09 7.41
N VAL A 58 -10.20 -5.38 6.29
CA VAL A 58 -9.28 -5.70 5.19
C VAL A 58 -8.41 -4.49 4.88
N LYS A 59 -7.11 -4.72 4.74
CA LYS A 59 -6.16 -3.71 4.31
C LYS A 59 -5.52 -4.13 2.99
N LEU A 60 -5.54 -3.22 2.02
CA LEU A 60 -4.99 -3.40 0.69
C LEU A 60 -3.78 -2.48 0.54
N TYR A 61 -2.61 -3.04 0.26
CA TYR A 61 -1.40 -2.29 0.01
C TYR A 61 -1.13 -2.15 -1.48
N TYR A 62 -0.76 -0.94 -1.88
CA TYR A 62 -0.38 -0.57 -3.25
C TYR A 62 0.86 0.31 -3.26
N MET A 63 1.51 0.38 -4.40
CA MET A 63 2.54 1.38 -4.70
C MET A 63 2.01 2.35 -5.75
N LEU A 64 2.36 3.63 -5.63
CA LEU A 64 2.15 4.65 -6.65
C LEU A 64 3.49 5.04 -7.27
N GLY A 65 3.50 5.23 -8.57
CA GLY A 65 4.72 5.54 -9.32
C GLY A 65 5.46 4.32 -9.85
N LEU A 66 4.78 3.19 -9.95
CA LEU A 66 5.32 2.00 -10.61
C LEU A 66 5.64 2.28 -12.09
N PRO A 67 6.69 1.66 -12.64
CA PRO A 67 6.97 1.74 -14.07
C PRO A 67 5.73 1.39 -14.89
N THR A 68 5.45 2.20 -15.93
CA THR A 68 4.28 2.10 -16.82
C THR A 68 2.90 2.37 -16.19
N GLU A 69 2.83 2.81 -14.92
CA GLU A 69 1.57 3.13 -14.26
C GLU A 69 0.87 4.33 -14.94
N THR A 70 -0.41 4.19 -15.20
CA THR A 70 -1.29 5.23 -15.76
C THR A 70 -2.33 5.70 -14.74
N ASP A 71 -3.05 6.77 -15.05
CA ASP A 71 -4.12 7.27 -14.19
C ASP A 71 -5.28 6.26 -14.05
N GLU A 72 -5.55 5.47 -15.08
CA GLU A 72 -6.53 4.39 -15.05
C GLU A 72 -6.14 3.29 -14.05
N ASP A 73 -4.85 2.97 -13.95
CA ASP A 73 -4.36 2.00 -12.95
C ASP A 73 -4.59 2.52 -11.53
N ILE A 74 -4.45 3.82 -11.31
CA ILE A 74 -4.69 4.45 -10.00
C ILE A 74 -6.18 4.42 -9.65
N VAL A 75 -7.05 4.75 -10.59
CA VAL A 75 -8.50 4.64 -10.41
C VAL A 75 -8.92 3.20 -10.13
N GLY A 76 -8.28 2.23 -10.78
CA GLY A 76 -8.48 0.80 -10.55
C GLY A 76 -8.28 0.36 -9.10
N ILE A 77 -7.46 1.09 -8.31
CA ILE A 77 -7.32 0.83 -6.86
C ILE A 77 -8.66 1.08 -6.13
N ALA A 78 -9.35 2.18 -6.45
CA ALA A 78 -10.64 2.50 -5.86
C ALA A 78 -11.72 1.53 -6.31
N GLU A 79 -11.69 1.09 -7.59
CA GLU A 79 -12.60 0.08 -8.12
C GLU A 79 -12.42 -1.27 -7.42
N MET A 80 -11.17 -1.70 -7.20
CA MET A 80 -10.87 -2.92 -6.46
C MET A 80 -11.42 -2.87 -5.03
N ALA A 81 -11.29 -1.74 -4.34
CA ALA A 81 -11.87 -1.57 -3.01
C ALA A 81 -13.41 -1.67 -3.03
N ASN A 82 -14.06 -1.14 -4.07
CA ASN A 82 -15.51 -1.28 -4.27
C ASN A 82 -15.91 -2.74 -4.53
N GLN A 83 -15.12 -3.49 -5.29
CA GLN A 83 -15.37 -4.93 -5.52
C GLN A 83 -15.21 -5.73 -4.23
N VAL A 84 -14.19 -5.44 -3.40
CA VAL A 84 -14.02 -6.05 -2.07
C VAL A 84 -15.22 -5.71 -1.17
N LEU A 85 -15.72 -4.48 -1.22
CA LEU A 85 -16.94 -4.08 -0.48
C LEU A 85 -18.17 -4.85 -0.96
N HIS A 86 -18.31 -5.03 -2.29
CA HIS A 86 -19.39 -5.82 -2.86
C HIS A 86 -19.29 -7.29 -2.45
N CYS A 87 -18.09 -7.87 -2.51
CA CYS A 87 -17.80 -9.22 -2.04
C CYS A 87 -18.21 -9.42 -0.58
N TRP A 88 -17.92 -8.44 0.30
CA TRP A 88 -18.37 -8.49 1.69
C TRP A 88 -19.89 -8.49 1.80
N ARG A 89 -20.60 -7.66 1.03
CA ARG A 89 -22.08 -7.62 1.03
C ARG A 89 -22.72 -8.95 0.66
N GLN A 90 -22.07 -9.72 -0.24
CA GLN A 90 -22.53 -11.01 -0.67
C GLN A 90 -22.24 -12.12 0.33
N ASN A 91 -21.04 -12.13 0.93
CA ASN A 91 -20.52 -13.29 1.66
C ASN A 91 -20.51 -13.15 3.18
N ALA A 92 -20.68 -11.94 3.73
CA ALA A 92 -20.60 -11.74 5.19
C ALA A 92 -21.76 -12.41 5.92
N THR A 93 -21.43 -13.25 6.88
CA THR A 93 -22.38 -13.94 7.76
C THR A 93 -23.02 -13.02 8.81
N ASN A 94 -22.29 -11.99 9.25
CA ASN A 94 -22.79 -10.97 10.18
C ASN A 94 -22.50 -9.57 9.64
N LYS A 95 -23.56 -8.90 9.18
CA LYS A 95 -23.48 -7.54 8.60
C LYS A 95 -23.65 -6.42 9.65
N ASN A 96 -24.02 -6.74 10.89
CA ASN A 96 -24.28 -5.73 11.91
C ASN A 96 -23.03 -4.95 12.33
N ARG A 97 -21.84 -5.56 12.19
CA ARG A 97 -20.57 -4.91 12.53
C ARG A 97 -20.02 -4.03 11.42
N GLY A 98 -20.61 -4.06 10.24
CA GLY A 98 -20.09 -3.40 9.06
C GLY A 98 -18.73 -3.98 8.59
N VAL A 99 -18.17 -3.38 7.57
CA VAL A 99 -16.81 -3.69 7.08
C VAL A 99 -15.97 -2.42 7.11
N LYS A 100 -14.68 -2.59 7.37
CA LYS A 100 -13.67 -1.55 7.20
C LYS A 100 -12.67 -2.02 6.16
N ILE A 101 -12.54 -1.26 5.06
CA ILE A 101 -11.54 -1.47 4.04
C ILE A 101 -10.55 -0.33 4.15
N THR A 102 -9.26 -0.62 4.22
CA THR A 102 -8.21 0.39 4.26
C THR A 102 -7.33 0.21 3.04
N ILE A 103 -7.27 1.21 2.18
CA ILE A 103 -6.25 1.34 1.15
C ILE A 103 -5.04 2.01 1.78
N SER A 104 -3.85 1.47 1.53
CA SER A 104 -2.60 2.08 1.97
C SER A 104 -1.63 2.10 0.80
N THR A 105 -1.15 3.28 0.43
CA THR A 105 -0.18 3.43 -0.66
C THR A 105 1.16 3.93 -0.15
N SER A 106 2.24 3.46 -0.80
CA SER A 106 3.58 4.00 -0.66
C SER A 106 4.07 4.50 -2.02
N CYS A 107 5.00 5.44 -2.03
CA CYS A 107 5.70 5.79 -3.25
C CYS A 107 6.61 4.62 -3.68
N PHE A 108 6.60 4.29 -4.96
CA PHE A 108 7.54 3.32 -5.51
C PHE A 108 8.98 3.87 -5.39
N ILE A 109 9.86 3.07 -4.81
CA ILE A 109 11.28 3.38 -4.69
C ILE A 109 12.09 2.31 -5.41
N PRO A 110 12.82 2.66 -6.48
CA PRO A 110 13.67 1.71 -7.20
C PRO A 110 14.82 1.25 -6.28
N LYS A 111 14.74 0.04 -5.77
CA LYS A 111 15.76 -0.51 -4.86
C LYS A 111 16.93 -1.10 -5.67
N PRO A 112 18.19 -0.92 -5.22
CA PRO A 112 19.34 -1.62 -5.79
C PRO A 112 19.13 -3.13 -5.80
N HIS A 113 19.73 -3.80 -6.79
CA HIS A 113 19.64 -5.25 -6.97
C HIS A 113 18.23 -5.80 -7.23
N SER A 114 17.29 -4.94 -7.62
CA SER A 114 15.96 -5.34 -8.09
C SER A 114 15.83 -5.14 -9.61
N PRO A 115 14.85 -5.78 -10.29
CA PRO A 115 14.65 -5.59 -11.72
C PRO A 115 14.46 -4.12 -12.12
N PHE A 116 13.82 -3.32 -11.28
CA PHE A 116 13.53 -1.91 -11.53
C PHE A 116 14.58 -0.94 -10.96
N GLN A 117 15.77 -1.40 -10.62
CA GLN A 117 16.81 -0.57 -10.00
C GLN A 117 17.24 0.63 -10.84
N TRP A 118 17.03 0.59 -12.17
CA TRP A 118 17.39 1.66 -13.10
C TRP A 118 16.23 2.60 -13.45
N GLU A 119 15.05 2.31 -12.94
CA GLU A 119 13.90 3.19 -13.11
C GLU A 119 14.03 4.46 -12.28
N ALA A 120 13.32 5.50 -12.67
CA ALA A 120 13.22 6.73 -11.88
C ALA A 120 12.14 6.62 -10.82
N GLN A 121 12.38 7.20 -9.65
CA GLN A 121 11.30 7.55 -8.74
C GLN A 121 10.55 8.75 -9.32
N ILE A 122 9.22 8.75 -9.22
CA ILE A 122 8.41 9.93 -9.61
C ILE A 122 8.70 11.11 -8.67
N SER A 123 8.48 12.35 -9.15
CA SER A 123 8.67 13.53 -8.32
C SER A 123 7.65 13.58 -7.16
N LYS A 124 7.95 14.37 -6.14
CA LYS A 124 7.05 14.62 -5.01
C LYS A 124 5.70 15.17 -5.48
N GLU A 125 5.71 16.10 -6.42
CA GLU A 125 4.52 16.73 -6.98
C GLU A 125 3.66 15.70 -7.72
N GLU A 126 4.28 14.85 -8.54
CA GLU A 126 3.57 13.80 -9.26
C GLU A 126 3.01 12.72 -8.32
N TYR A 127 3.76 12.36 -7.28
CA TYR A 127 3.24 11.45 -6.25
C TYR A 127 1.99 12.03 -5.56
N LEU A 128 2.04 13.29 -5.16
CA LEU A 128 0.90 13.96 -4.51
C LEU A 128 -0.29 14.13 -5.46
N ARG A 129 -0.05 14.37 -6.76
CA ARG A 129 -1.10 14.38 -7.78
C ARG A 129 -1.82 13.03 -7.86
N ARG A 130 -1.06 11.94 -7.85
CA ARG A 130 -1.60 10.57 -7.88
C ARG A 130 -2.36 10.22 -6.60
N VAL A 131 -1.84 10.63 -5.45
CA VAL A 131 -2.56 10.50 -4.16
C VAL A 131 -3.91 11.21 -4.22
N GLU A 132 -3.97 12.43 -4.75
CA GLU A 132 -5.21 13.19 -4.86
C GLU A 132 -6.19 12.57 -5.86
N LEU A 133 -5.69 12.06 -6.99
CA LEU A 133 -6.49 11.31 -7.97
C LEU A 133 -7.16 10.11 -7.31
N LEU A 134 -6.40 9.29 -6.59
CA LEU A 134 -6.95 8.14 -5.88
C LEU A 134 -7.94 8.58 -4.80
N ARG A 135 -7.61 9.60 -4.02
CA ARG A 135 -8.47 10.12 -2.95
C ARG A 135 -9.83 10.55 -3.48
N SER A 136 -9.84 11.28 -4.59
CA SER A 136 -11.07 11.76 -5.24
C SER A 136 -11.89 10.65 -5.89
N SER A 137 -11.26 9.53 -6.25
CA SER A 137 -11.92 8.35 -6.82
C SER A 137 -12.62 7.47 -5.77
N ILE A 138 -12.30 7.63 -4.48
CA ILE A 138 -12.89 6.84 -3.40
C ILE A 138 -14.21 7.47 -2.95
N MET A 139 -15.34 6.84 -3.30
CA MET A 139 -16.68 7.33 -2.96
C MET A 139 -17.31 6.58 -1.77
N ALA A 140 -16.82 5.39 -1.44
CA ALA A 140 -17.43 4.53 -0.44
C ALA A 140 -17.00 4.92 0.98
N ARG A 141 -17.98 5.19 1.87
CA ARG A 141 -17.74 5.57 3.29
C ARG A 141 -17.04 4.49 4.11
N ASN A 142 -17.09 3.24 3.68
CA ASN A 142 -16.43 2.10 4.33
C ASN A 142 -14.96 1.95 3.95
N VAL A 143 -14.46 2.78 3.04
CA VAL A 143 -13.07 2.78 2.57
C VAL A 143 -12.33 3.95 3.20
N THR A 144 -11.24 3.65 3.86
CA THR A 144 -10.29 4.64 4.41
C THR A 144 -9.03 4.59 3.57
N TYR A 145 -8.47 5.74 3.24
CA TYR A 145 -7.23 5.85 2.48
C TYR A 145 -6.12 6.47 3.31
N ASN A 146 -4.98 5.82 3.35
CA ASN A 146 -3.74 6.28 3.96
C ASN A 146 -2.62 6.21 2.95
N TRP A 147 -1.69 7.15 3.00
CA TRP A 147 -0.51 7.16 2.12
C TRP A 147 0.73 7.54 2.90
N HIS A 148 1.89 7.13 2.40
CA HIS A 148 3.18 7.52 2.93
C HIS A 148 3.44 9.00 2.61
N ASP A 149 4.16 9.64 3.51
CA ASP A 149 4.61 11.02 3.30
C ASP A 149 5.58 11.11 2.09
N ALA A 150 5.38 12.14 1.27
CA ALA A 150 6.14 12.31 0.04
C ALA A 150 7.60 12.65 0.28
N GLU A 151 7.88 13.50 1.27
CA GLU A 151 9.25 13.94 1.61
C GLU A 151 10.04 12.80 2.25
N THR A 152 9.40 12.04 3.12
CA THR A 152 9.98 10.79 3.67
C THR A 152 10.36 9.82 2.56
N SER A 153 9.52 9.69 1.53
CA SER A 153 9.79 8.80 0.39
C SER A 153 11.00 9.25 -0.44
N VAL A 154 11.24 10.56 -0.56
CA VAL A 154 12.45 11.11 -1.22
C VAL A 154 13.70 10.73 -0.42
N ILE A 155 13.68 10.93 0.89
CA ILE A 155 14.83 10.58 1.75
C ILE A 155 15.07 9.06 1.74
N GLU A 156 14.00 8.25 1.79
CA GLU A 156 14.11 6.80 1.69
C GLU A 156 14.78 6.37 0.38
N ALA A 157 14.44 7.01 -0.74
CA ALA A 157 15.08 6.73 -2.02
C ALA A 157 16.57 7.09 -2.00
N ALA A 158 16.94 8.25 -1.48
CA ALA A 158 18.33 8.67 -1.35
C ALA A 158 19.13 7.67 -0.49
N LEU A 159 18.61 7.30 0.67
CA LEU A 159 19.26 6.35 1.59
C LEU A 159 19.35 4.93 1.00
N SER A 160 18.33 4.48 0.27
CA SER A 160 18.30 3.14 -0.33
C SER A 160 19.25 2.98 -1.51
N ARG A 161 19.51 4.06 -2.25
CA ARG A 161 20.30 4.05 -3.51
C ARG A 161 21.70 4.61 -3.32
N GLY A 162 21.95 5.25 -2.21
CA GLY A 162 23.25 5.81 -1.89
C GLY A 162 24.26 4.77 -1.40
N ASP A 163 25.46 5.24 -1.16
CA ASP A 163 26.56 4.44 -0.65
C ASP A 163 26.97 4.92 0.78
N ARG A 164 28.06 4.37 1.27
CA ARG A 164 28.62 4.72 2.59
C ARG A 164 28.90 6.22 2.79
N LYS A 165 29.00 7.02 1.74
CA LYS A 165 29.21 8.48 1.84
C LYS A 165 28.02 9.19 2.48
N LEU A 166 26.84 8.60 2.45
CA LEU A 166 25.66 9.11 3.14
C LEU A 166 25.83 9.13 4.66
N SER A 167 26.83 8.44 5.22
CA SER A 167 27.14 8.51 6.65
C SER A 167 27.41 9.94 7.11
N ALA A 168 28.06 10.75 6.28
CA ALA A 168 28.32 12.16 6.59
C ALA A 168 27.01 12.99 6.66
N VAL A 169 26.06 12.72 5.76
CA VAL A 169 24.74 13.35 5.75
C VAL A 169 23.96 12.96 7.01
N ILE A 170 23.93 11.67 7.34
CA ILE A 170 23.24 11.17 8.54
C ILE A 170 23.84 11.80 9.81
N GLU A 171 25.18 11.89 9.88
CA GLU A 171 25.87 12.52 11.00
C GLU A 171 25.49 14.00 11.12
N GLU A 172 25.42 14.72 10.01
CA GLU A 172 25.05 16.14 9.99
C GLU A 172 23.58 16.34 10.43
N VAL A 173 22.65 15.53 9.91
CA VAL A 173 21.26 15.51 10.37
C VAL A 173 21.18 15.28 11.89
N TRP A 174 21.97 14.32 12.39
CA TRP A 174 22.03 14.04 13.82
C TRP A 174 22.59 15.24 14.64
N LYS A 175 23.64 15.90 14.18
CA LYS A 175 24.20 17.10 14.81
C LYS A 175 23.18 18.25 14.85
N ASN A 176 22.38 18.39 13.80
CA ASN A 176 21.32 19.39 13.70
C ASN A 176 20.01 18.99 14.41
N GLY A 177 20.08 18.01 15.31
CA GLY A 177 18.97 17.64 16.19
C GLY A 177 18.01 16.60 15.61
N GLY A 178 18.33 15.99 14.47
CA GLY A 178 17.56 14.87 13.93
C GLY A 178 17.55 13.70 14.89
N ARG A 179 16.36 13.32 15.35
CA ARG A 179 16.11 12.19 16.25
C ARG A 179 14.75 11.60 15.93
N LEU A 180 14.63 10.28 15.98
CA LEU A 180 13.37 9.58 15.80
C LEU A 180 12.66 9.92 14.48
N GLU A 181 13.42 10.19 13.42
CA GLU A 181 12.93 10.66 12.11
C GLU A 181 11.98 9.68 11.40
N ALA A 182 11.81 8.45 11.91
CA ALA A 182 10.78 7.52 11.46
C ALA A 182 9.36 7.92 11.92
N TRP A 183 9.22 8.89 12.82
CA TRP A 183 7.95 9.38 13.31
C TRP A 183 7.67 10.76 12.70
N SER A 184 6.50 10.94 12.10
CA SER A 184 6.10 12.16 11.41
C SER A 184 6.25 13.42 12.26
N ASP A 185 6.02 13.33 13.58
CA ASP A 185 6.13 14.46 14.50
C ASP A 185 7.59 14.94 14.71
N TYR A 186 8.56 14.09 14.38
CA TYR A 186 9.99 14.39 14.56
C TYR A 186 10.72 14.57 13.23
N PHE A 187 10.13 14.09 12.11
CA PHE A 187 10.71 14.21 10.79
C PHE A 187 10.75 15.66 10.32
N SER A 188 11.87 16.07 9.74
CA SER A 188 12.01 17.38 9.10
C SER A 188 12.85 17.26 7.83
N TYR A 189 12.19 17.36 6.69
CA TYR A 189 12.85 17.33 5.39
C TYR A 189 13.97 18.35 5.24
N GLN A 190 13.80 19.54 5.81
CA GLN A 190 14.79 20.61 5.78
C GLN A 190 16.13 20.28 6.44
N ARG A 191 16.18 19.26 7.29
CA ARG A 191 17.44 18.80 7.87
C ARG A 191 18.26 17.93 6.91
N TRP A 192 17.62 17.42 5.86
CA TRP A 192 18.20 16.47 4.92
C TRP A 192 18.67 17.11 3.61
N VAL A 193 18.27 18.35 3.32
CA VAL A 193 18.51 19.08 2.06
C VAL A 193 19.30 20.38 2.29
#